data_407aca31a2ad11aa1a2a48cdc7703eff
#
_entry.id   407aca31a2ad11aa1a2a48cdc7703eff
#
_cell.length_a   1.000
_cell.length_b   1.000
_cell.length_c   1.000
_cell.angle_alpha   90.00
_cell.angle_beta   90.00
_cell.angle_gamma   90.00
#
_symmetry.space_group_name_H-M   'P 1'
#
loop_
_entity.id
_entity.type
_entity.pdbx_description
1 polymer ?
#
loop_
_entity_poly.entity_id
_entity_poly.type
_entity_poly.pdbx_seq_one_letter_code
_entity_poly.pdbx_strand_id
1 'polypeptide(L)'
;IIFALEQCSMSRSNAARSLGATAWRCFWRIEWPAIFPAVMQSLCLVFLYSFSGFGLALILGGQQWSTLEVEIYTLVAHELALAPASILALFSLFLLSSLLFLLLYFQGLFLKPQKADAISPIALQNSKEKIAALFVMGLISFLCLIPIALLVFELFNHLTEFWQLLLDSEVQQAIFNTLLFSVAGLLLATFLGLCHGMAAFTWPILRTFVYLPFIASSITIGFGLLLSYPGLSNQIVLLVAAYALFAYPFIAQALLLELQQLPKHYLQAARVLGASPWRCFTRVILPLLSPAIRRGMAFAMATCIGEFAVSLFLTRPEWTTLSTLIYQYLGRPGSGNKQAALLLAAFLLLLTLLLFRLIEGKARKSRAI
;
A
#
# COMPACT_ATOMS: atom_id res chain seq x y z
N ILE A 1 4.55 -4.29 14.50
CA ILE A 1 4.57 -4.15 15.96
C ILE A 1 4.12 -5.46 16.61
N ILE A 2 2.95 -6.04 16.27
CA ILE A 2 2.45 -7.31 16.86
C ILE A 2 3.50 -8.42 16.76
N PHE A 3 4.05 -8.63 15.55
CA PHE A 3 5.11 -9.62 15.33
C PHE A 3 6.37 -9.36 16.18
N ALA A 4 6.72 -8.10 16.44
CA ALA A 4 7.83 -7.74 17.31
C ALA A 4 7.55 -8.04 18.78
N LEU A 5 6.31 -7.80 19.21
CA LEU A 5 5.86 -8.18 20.54
C LEU A 5 5.86 -9.70 20.74
N GLU A 6 5.43 -10.47 19.74
CA GLU A 6 5.49 -11.93 19.74
C GLU A 6 6.91 -12.48 19.80
N GLN A 7 7.91 -11.75 19.29
CA GLN A 7 9.33 -12.11 19.39
C GLN A 7 9.98 -11.66 20.70
N CYS A 8 9.34 -10.79 21.48
CA CYS A 8 9.81 -10.45 22.81
C CYS A 8 9.77 -11.66 23.71
N SER A 9 10.94 -12.18 24.12
CA SER A 9 11.03 -13.38 24.91
C SER A 9 10.39 -13.14 26.28
N MET A 10 9.24 -13.79 26.54
CA MET A 10 8.57 -13.85 27.85
C MET A 10 9.50 -14.34 28.96
N SER A 11 10.47 -15.18 28.62
CA SER A 11 11.49 -15.68 29.53
C SER A 11 12.26 -14.53 30.20
N ARG A 12 12.63 -13.49 29.45
CA ARG A 12 13.36 -12.32 30.00
C ARG A 12 12.48 -11.48 30.93
N SER A 13 11.20 -11.25 30.54
CA SER A 13 10.26 -10.51 31.38
C SER A 13 9.93 -11.28 32.65
N ASN A 14 9.71 -12.59 32.56
CA ASN A 14 9.47 -13.45 33.72
C ASN A 14 10.70 -13.55 34.65
N ALA A 15 11.90 -13.66 34.09
CA ALA A 15 13.13 -13.64 34.87
C ALA A 15 13.33 -12.30 35.62
N ALA A 16 13.00 -11.17 35.00
CA ALA A 16 13.06 -9.88 35.66
C ALA A 16 12.00 -9.75 36.77
N ARG A 17 10.80 -10.29 36.57
CA ARG A 17 9.75 -10.30 37.59
C ARG A 17 10.11 -11.18 38.76
N SER A 18 10.74 -12.34 38.55
CA SER A 18 11.24 -13.20 39.62
C SER A 18 12.35 -12.52 40.45
N LEU A 19 13.07 -11.56 39.87
CA LEU A 19 14.04 -10.69 40.53
C LEU A 19 13.41 -9.44 41.19
N GLY A 20 12.07 -9.37 41.27
CA GLY A 20 11.36 -8.27 41.93
C GLY A 20 11.11 -7.03 41.07
N ALA A 21 11.32 -7.10 39.74
CA ALA A 21 11.03 -5.96 38.86
C ALA A 21 9.51 -5.75 38.73
N THR A 22 9.07 -4.49 38.86
CA THR A 22 7.68 -4.08 38.60
C THR A 22 7.36 -4.18 37.12
N ALA A 23 6.06 -4.35 36.76
CA ALA A 23 5.62 -4.41 35.36
C ALA A 23 6.08 -3.20 34.54
N TRP A 24 6.07 -2.00 35.13
CA TRP A 24 6.53 -0.74 34.52
C TRP A 24 8.04 -0.77 34.20
N ARG A 25 8.86 -1.30 35.11
CA ARG A 25 10.31 -1.48 34.88
C ARG A 25 10.60 -2.52 33.79
N CYS A 26 9.84 -3.64 33.79
CA CYS A 26 9.97 -4.64 32.73
C CYS A 26 9.64 -4.05 31.37
N PHE A 27 8.55 -3.30 31.27
CA PHE A 27 8.17 -2.64 30.00
C PHE A 27 9.29 -1.71 29.52
N TRP A 28 9.70 -0.71 30.29
CA TRP A 28 10.65 0.32 29.83
C TRP A 28 12.09 -0.18 29.63
N ARG A 29 12.54 -1.19 30.39
CA ARG A 29 13.93 -1.67 30.33
C ARG A 29 14.12 -2.92 29.48
N ILE A 30 13.09 -3.71 29.23
CA ILE A 30 13.20 -4.98 28.51
C ILE A 30 12.35 -4.97 27.25
N GLU A 31 11.04 -4.69 27.38
CA GLU A 31 10.11 -4.80 26.27
C GLU A 31 10.24 -3.64 25.30
N TRP A 32 10.25 -2.39 25.81
CA TRP A 32 10.36 -1.19 24.98
C TRP A 32 11.61 -1.15 24.10
N PRO A 33 12.85 -1.39 24.61
CA PRO A 33 14.03 -1.42 23.77
C PRO A 33 14.00 -2.52 22.71
N ALA A 34 13.33 -3.64 23.00
CA ALA A 34 13.20 -4.74 22.04
C ALA A 34 12.22 -4.43 20.90
N ILE A 35 11.12 -3.72 21.18
CA ILE A 35 10.12 -3.35 20.17
C ILE A 35 10.39 -2.00 19.51
N PHE A 36 11.25 -1.16 20.10
CA PHE A 36 11.54 0.20 19.63
C PHE A 36 11.91 0.26 18.14
N PRO A 37 12.80 -0.61 17.60
CA PRO A 37 13.12 -0.59 16.18
C PRO A 37 11.90 -0.86 15.29
N ALA A 38 11.01 -1.77 15.70
CA ALA A 38 9.78 -2.06 14.96
C ALA A 38 8.76 -0.93 15.03
N VAL A 39 8.70 -0.22 16.16
CA VAL A 39 7.87 0.98 16.31
C VAL A 39 8.39 2.07 15.40
N MET A 40 9.70 2.34 15.39
CA MET A 40 10.31 3.34 14.51
C MET A 40 10.12 3.01 13.05
N GLN A 41 10.29 1.74 12.67
CA GLN A 41 10.02 1.28 11.31
C GLN A 41 8.56 1.54 10.91
N SER A 42 7.61 1.23 11.78
CA SER A 42 6.19 1.48 11.53
C SER A 42 5.88 2.97 11.41
N LEU A 43 6.46 3.80 12.28
CA LEU A 43 6.30 5.26 12.23
C LEU A 43 6.86 5.85 10.93
N CYS A 44 8.07 5.45 10.53
CA CYS A 44 8.66 5.87 9.26
C CYS A 44 7.77 5.49 8.07
N LEU A 45 7.22 4.28 8.07
CA LEU A 45 6.35 3.82 7.00
C LEU A 45 5.03 4.60 6.95
N VAL A 46 4.39 4.84 8.10
CA VAL A 46 3.17 5.66 8.19
C VAL A 46 3.45 7.09 7.72
N PHE A 47 4.59 7.65 8.12
CA PHE A 47 4.98 8.99 7.69
C PHE A 47 5.21 9.06 6.17
N LEU A 48 5.89 8.07 5.57
CA LEU A 48 6.07 7.99 4.11
C LEU A 48 4.72 8.04 3.38
N TYR A 49 3.75 7.22 3.82
CA TYR A 49 2.42 7.22 3.21
C TYR A 49 1.65 8.51 3.44
N SER A 50 1.73 9.08 4.67
CA SER A 50 1.01 10.32 5.00
C SER A 50 1.61 11.51 4.28
N PHE A 51 2.93 11.57 4.14
CA PHE A 51 3.63 12.63 3.42
C PHE A 51 3.31 12.62 1.93
N SER A 52 3.24 11.43 1.32
CA SER A 52 2.88 11.26 -0.09
C SER A 52 1.38 11.39 -0.38
N GLY A 53 0.58 11.70 0.64
CA GLY A 53 -0.89 11.73 0.58
C GLY A 53 -1.44 12.95 -0.16
N PHE A 54 -1.26 13.05 -1.47
CA PHE A 54 -1.69 14.17 -2.31
C PHE A 54 -3.21 14.36 -2.35
N GLY A 55 -3.98 13.31 -2.63
CA GLY A 55 -5.41 13.43 -2.93
C GLY A 55 -6.24 13.97 -1.76
N LEU A 56 -5.98 13.49 -0.55
CA LEU A 56 -6.66 13.99 0.66
C LEU A 56 -6.32 15.46 0.93
N ALA A 57 -5.05 15.83 0.80
CA ALA A 57 -4.60 17.20 1.01
C ALA A 57 -5.19 18.16 -0.04
N LEU A 58 -5.30 17.74 -1.30
CA LEU A 58 -5.91 18.55 -2.35
C LEU A 58 -7.40 18.77 -2.11
N ILE A 59 -8.14 17.71 -1.77
CA ILE A 59 -9.61 17.78 -1.63
C ILE A 59 -10.02 18.48 -0.31
N LEU A 60 -9.35 18.20 0.81
CA LEU A 60 -9.74 18.68 2.11
C LEU A 60 -8.97 19.92 2.57
N GLY A 61 -7.72 20.10 2.12
CA GLY A 61 -6.85 21.20 2.56
C GLY A 61 -7.15 22.55 1.90
N GLY A 62 -7.67 22.53 0.67
CA GLY A 62 -7.86 23.74 -0.10
C GLY A 62 -6.57 24.56 -0.27
N GLN A 63 -6.68 25.87 -0.51
CA GLN A 63 -5.52 26.75 -0.69
C GLN A 63 -4.80 27.10 0.62
N GLN A 64 -5.48 27.00 1.78
CA GLN A 64 -4.91 27.42 3.07
C GLN A 64 -4.00 26.35 3.71
N TRP A 65 -4.21 25.08 3.39
CA TRP A 65 -3.50 23.93 3.97
C TRP A 65 -2.84 23.09 2.88
N SER A 66 -2.12 23.77 1.97
CA SER A 66 -1.38 23.08 0.92
C SER A 66 -0.23 22.26 1.51
N THR A 67 -0.09 21.02 1.08
CA THR A 67 1.10 20.22 1.34
C THR A 67 2.12 20.44 0.22
N LEU A 68 3.36 19.99 0.45
CA LEU A 68 4.44 20.11 -0.54
C LEU A 68 4.03 19.52 -1.91
N GLU A 69 3.31 18.40 -1.89
CA GLU A 69 2.81 17.73 -3.08
C GLU A 69 1.73 18.55 -3.81
N VAL A 70 0.81 19.17 -3.05
CA VAL A 70 -0.22 20.05 -3.61
C VAL A 70 0.41 21.30 -4.22
N GLU A 71 1.46 21.84 -3.58
CA GLU A 71 2.19 23.00 -4.07
C GLU A 71 2.92 22.70 -5.36
N ILE A 72 3.61 21.55 -5.47
CA ILE A 72 4.24 21.10 -6.72
C ILE A 72 3.18 21.01 -7.84
N TYR A 73 2.02 20.42 -7.53
CA TYR A 73 0.92 20.33 -8.50
C TYR A 73 0.43 21.71 -8.94
N THR A 74 0.22 22.64 -8.02
CA THR A 74 -0.26 24.00 -8.32
C THR A 74 0.72 24.77 -9.20
N LEU A 75 2.02 24.72 -8.84
CA LEU A 75 3.08 25.36 -9.63
C LEU A 75 3.15 24.83 -11.07
N VAL A 76 2.96 23.51 -11.25
CA VAL A 76 3.04 22.91 -12.58
C VAL A 76 1.74 23.07 -13.37
N ALA A 77 0.59 22.75 -12.76
CA ALA A 77 -0.69 22.66 -13.46
C ALA A 77 -1.38 24.01 -13.64
N HIS A 78 -1.20 24.95 -12.72
CA HIS A 78 -1.87 26.24 -12.73
C HIS A 78 -0.95 27.42 -13.07
N GLU A 79 0.29 27.40 -12.58
CA GLU A 79 1.22 28.51 -12.74
C GLU A 79 2.23 28.29 -13.90
N LEU A 80 2.36 27.05 -14.39
CA LEU A 80 3.37 26.64 -15.39
C LEU A 80 4.82 26.97 -14.97
N ALA A 81 5.06 27.07 -13.67
CA ALA A 81 6.32 27.45 -13.05
C ALA A 81 7.19 26.20 -12.80
N LEU A 82 7.79 25.65 -13.87
CA LEU A 82 8.52 24.38 -13.81
C LEU A 82 9.78 24.43 -12.93
N ALA A 83 10.49 25.58 -12.89
CA ALA A 83 11.73 25.71 -12.12
C ALA A 83 11.49 25.63 -10.60
N PRO A 84 10.58 26.41 -9.97
CA PRO A 84 10.29 26.25 -8.55
C PRO A 84 9.66 24.89 -8.22
N ALA A 85 8.81 24.35 -9.10
CA ALA A 85 8.26 23.01 -8.91
C ALA A 85 9.36 21.94 -8.87
N SER A 86 10.38 22.04 -9.70
CA SER A 86 11.53 21.12 -9.72
C SER A 86 12.35 21.19 -8.41
N ILE A 87 12.54 22.39 -7.85
CA ILE A 87 13.24 22.57 -6.57
C ILE A 87 12.47 21.90 -5.44
N LEU A 88 11.15 22.12 -5.38
CA LEU A 88 10.30 21.47 -4.37
C LEU A 88 10.26 19.95 -4.52
N ALA A 89 10.21 19.45 -5.77
CA ALA A 89 10.26 18.01 -6.05
C ALA A 89 11.59 17.39 -5.60
N LEU A 90 12.73 18.04 -5.84
CA LEU A 90 14.03 17.59 -5.35
C LEU A 90 14.11 17.64 -3.82
N PHE A 91 13.53 18.65 -3.19
CA PHE A 91 13.44 18.73 -1.73
C PHE A 91 12.59 17.60 -1.16
N SER A 92 11.42 17.33 -1.75
CA SER A 92 10.56 16.19 -1.40
C SER A 92 11.32 14.85 -1.52
N LEU A 93 12.01 14.63 -2.64
CA LEU A 93 12.85 13.44 -2.85
C LEU A 93 13.95 13.30 -1.79
N PHE A 94 14.64 14.38 -1.45
CA PHE A 94 15.68 14.38 -0.40
C PHE A 94 15.08 14.00 0.96
N LEU A 95 13.94 14.58 1.31
CA LEU A 95 13.27 14.34 2.59
C LEU A 95 12.79 12.87 2.69
N LEU A 96 12.11 12.37 1.65
CA LEU A 96 11.63 10.98 1.60
C LEU A 96 12.78 9.97 1.53
N SER A 97 13.88 10.29 0.83
CA SER A 97 15.08 9.44 0.79
C SER A 97 15.74 9.34 2.18
N SER A 98 15.83 10.43 2.91
CA SER A 98 16.39 10.44 4.27
C SER A 98 15.53 9.60 5.22
N LEU A 99 14.22 9.67 5.07
CA LEU A 99 13.27 8.89 5.84
C LEU A 99 13.33 7.39 5.50
N LEU A 100 13.46 7.04 4.21
CA LEU A 100 13.67 5.65 3.80
C LEU A 100 14.98 5.11 4.37
N PHE A 101 16.06 5.87 4.33
CA PHE A 101 17.32 5.47 4.95
C PHE A 101 17.15 5.16 6.44
N LEU A 102 16.41 6.01 7.15
CA LEU A 102 16.08 5.79 8.56
C LEU A 102 15.25 4.52 8.76
N LEU A 103 14.26 4.28 7.90
CA LEU A 103 13.43 3.06 7.91
C LEU A 103 14.31 1.81 7.74
N LEU A 104 15.21 1.81 6.78
CA LEU A 104 16.13 0.69 6.51
C LEU A 104 17.10 0.45 7.65
N TYR A 105 17.58 1.52 8.27
CA TYR A 105 18.43 1.45 9.45
C TYR A 105 17.72 0.71 10.59
N PHE A 106 16.49 1.10 10.93
CA PHE A 106 15.71 0.41 11.96
C PHE A 106 15.34 -1.02 11.57
N GLN A 107 15.05 -1.26 10.28
CA GLN A 107 14.81 -2.61 9.77
C GLN A 107 16.04 -3.52 9.96
N GLY A 108 17.24 -3.01 9.70
CA GLY A 108 18.50 -3.75 9.93
C GLY A 108 18.72 -4.13 11.40
N LEU A 109 18.31 -3.26 12.33
CA LEU A 109 18.36 -3.56 13.76
C LEU A 109 17.38 -4.66 14.18
N PHE A 110 16.23 -4.75 13.50
CA PHE A 110 15.16 -5.71 13.84
C PHE A 110 15.38 -7.10 13.23
N LEU A 111 16.05 -7.20 12.09
CA LEU A 111 16.28 -8.45 11.35
C LEU A 111 17.32 -9.38 11.98
N LYS A 112 17.85 -9.08 13.18
CA LYS A 112 18.63 -10.08 13.90
C LYS A 112 17.71 -11.24 14.28
N PRO A 113 17.91 -12.46 13.74
CA PRO A 113 17.05 -13.58 14.01
C PRO A 113 17.13 -13.96 15.48
N GLN A 114 16.22 -13.47 16.30
CA GLN A 114 15.97 -14.07 17.58
C GLN A 114 15.13 -15.32 17.33
N LYS A 115 15.58 -16.47 17.83
CA LYS A 115 14.74 -17.67 17.89
C LYS A 115 13.47 -17.28 18.64
N ALA A 116 12.38 -17.19 17.91
CA ALA A 116 11.07 -16.96 18.51
C ALA A 116 10.70 -18.24 19.27
N ASP A 117 10.71 -18.17 20.58
CA ASP A 117 9.99 -19.15 21.38
C ASP A 117 8.51 -18.94 21.03
N ALA A 118 7.83 -20.01 20.61
CA ALA A 118 6.41 -19.95 20.28
C ALA A 118 5.63 -19.41 21.49
N ILE A 119 5.20 -18.17 21.41
CA ILE A 119 4.45 -17.52 22.48
C ILE A 119 3.00 -17.96 22.34
N SER A 120 2.49 -18.69 23.31
CA SER A 120 1.05 -18.89 23.46
C SER A 120 0.39 -17.53 23.77
N PRO A 121 -0.70 -17.15 23.09
CA PRO A 121 -1.39 -15.90 23.37
C PRO A 121 -1.84 -15.86 24.83
N ILE A 122 -1.44 -14.80 25.54
CA ILE A 122 -1.86 -14.61 26.93
C ILE A 122 -3.30 -14.12 26.91
N ALA A 123 -4.19 -14.90 27.51
CA ALA A 123 -5.56 -14.46 27.71
C ALA A 123 -5.57 -13.27 28.69
N LEU A 124 -6.23 -12.18 28.29
CA LEU A 124 -6.48 -11.03 29.16
C LEU A 124 -7.29 -11.52 30.38
N GLN A 125 -6.69 -11.53 31.56
CA GLN A 125 -7.34 -12.02 32.77
C GLN A 125 -8.14 -10.94 33.50
N ASN A 126 -7.71 -9.68 33.39
CA ASN A 126 -8.29 -8.58 34.11
C ASN A 126 -9.45 -7.94 33.32
N SER A 127 -10.60 -7.76 33.97
CA SER A 127 -11.78 -7.13 33.35
C SER A 127 -11.49 -5.71 32.84
N LYS A 128 -10.66 -4.94 33.53
CA LYS A 128 -10.26 -3.58 33.11
C LYS A 128 -9.46 -3.58 31.80
N GLU A 129 -8.57 -4.56 31.64
CA GLU A 129 -7.78 -4.73 30.41
C GLU A 129 -8.65 -5.15 29.21
N LYS A 130 -9.63 -6.04 29.45
CA LYS A 130 -10.61 -6.43 28.43
C LYS A 130 -11.45 -5.23 27.97
N ILE A 131 -11.95 -4.43 28.91
CA ILE A 131 -12.74 -3.22 28.59
C ILE A 131 -11.89 -2.22 27.83
N ALA A 132 -10.65 -1.96 28.25
CA ALA A 132 -9.75 -1.07 27.55
C ALA A 132 -9.44 -1.55 26.12
N ALA A 133 -9.16 -2.84 25.96
CA ALA A 133 -8.92 -3.44 24.64
C ALA A 133 -10.16 -3.34 23.73
N LEU A 134 -11.35 -3.66 24.27
CA LEU A 134 -12.61 -3.53 23.52
C LEU A 134 -12.92 -2.08 23.15
N PHE A 135 -12.65 -1.13 24.04
CA PHE A 135 -12.83 0.30 23.74
C PHE A 135 -11.91 0.76 22.62
N VAL A 136 -10.61 0.42 22.66
CA VAL A 136 -9.65 0.78 21.61
C VAL A 136 -10.02 0.12 20.29
N MET A 137 -10.36 -1.17 20.29
CA MET A 137 -10.81 -1.88 19.08
C MET A 137 -12.11 -1.28 18.54
N GLY A 138 -13.07 -0.97 19.41
CA GLY A 138 -14.33 -0.33 19.03
C GLY A 138 -14.09 1.06 18.41
N LEU A 139 -13.24 1.88 19.01
CA LEU A 139 -12.90 3.20 18.50
C LEU A 139 -12.23 3.13 17.12
N ILE A 140 -11.25 2.24 16.94
CA ILE A 140 -10.58 2.04 15.65
C ILE A 140 -11.59 1.55 14.60
N SER A 141 -12.41 0.54 14.95
CA SER A 141 -13.44 0.03 14.04
C SER A 141 -14.45 1.10 13.67
N PHE A 142 -14.88 1.91 14.63
CA PHE A 142 -15.80 3.03 14.41
C PHE A 142 -15.21 4.04 13.43
N LEU A 143 -13.98 4.51 13.66
CA LEU A 143 -13.31 5.47 12.78
C LEU A 143 -13.09 4.94 11.36
N CYS A 144 -12.81 3.64 11.21
CA CYS A 144 -12.58 3.05 9.90
C CYS A 144 -13.89 2.71 9.15
N LEU A 145 -14.91 2.23 9.87
CA LEU A 145 -16.13 1.72 9.25
C LEU A 145 -17.18 2.81 8.98
N ILE A 146 -17.21 3.88 9.76
CA ILE A 146 -18.21 4.96 9.59
C ILE A 146 -18.15 5.59 8.19
N PRO A 147 -16.98 6.04 7.67
CA PRO A 147 -16.94 6.64 6.34
C PRO A 147 -17.43 5.67 5.26
N ILE A 148 -17.08 4.40 5.39
CA ILE A 148 -17.53 3.34 4.46
C ILE A 148 -19.05 3.14 4.56
N ALA A 149 -19.56 3.06 5.79
CA ALA A 149 -20.99 2.87 6.02
C ALA A 149 -21.82 4.06 5.49
N LEU A 150 -21.33 5.29 5.68
CA LEU A 150 -22.00 6.48 5.15
C LEU A 150 -22.03 6.49 3.63
N LEU A 151 -20.93 6.15 2.94
CA LEU A 151 -20.90 6.04 1.48
C LEU A 151 -21.85 4.97 0.96
N VAL A 152 -21.89 3.82 1.62
CA VAL A 152 -22.79 2.73 1.25
C VAL A 152 -24.26 3.11 1.52
N PHE A 153 -24.54 3.77 2.63
CA PHE A 153 -25.87 4.28 2.98
C PHE A 153 -26.36 5.30 1.94
N GLU A 154 -25.49 6.24 1.53
CA GLU A 154 -25.83 7.23 0.49
C GLU A 154 -26.15 6.55 -0.84
N LEU A 155 -25.39 5.53 -1.22
CA LEU A 155 -25.63 4.74 -2.42
C LEU A 155 -27.03 4.07 -2.39
N PHE A 156 -27.42 3.49 -1.25
CA PHE A 156 -28.73 2.83 -1.11
C PHE A 156 -29.89 3.83 -1.14
N ASN A 157 -29.72 5.04 -0.61
CA ASN A 157 -30.76 6.05 -0.61
C ASN A 157 -31.01 6.64 -2.01
N HIS A 158 -30.01 6.63 -2.88
CA HIS A 158 -30.02 7.28 -4.19
C HIS A 158 -29.77 6.28 -5.35
N LEU A 159 -30.36 5.07 -5.23
CA LEU A 159 -30.15 4.01 -6.24
C LEU A 159 -30.65 4.40 -7.63
N THR A 160 -31.73 5.19 -7.74
CA THR A 160 -32.27 5.64 -9.03
C THR A 160 -31.31 6.60 -9.73
N GLU A 161 -30.81 7.57 -9.01
CA GLU A 161 -29.82 8.53 -9.52
C GLU A 161 -28.51 7.81 -9.86
N PHE A 162 -28.11 6.83 -9.05
CA PHE A 162 -26.92 6.02 -9.31
C PHE A 162 -27.04 5.26 -10.64
N TRP A 163 -28.18 4.63 -10.93
CA TRP A 163 -28.39 3.95 -12.20
C TRP A 163 -28.38 4.91 -13.39
N GLN A 164 -28.98 6.09 -13.25
CA GLN A 164 -28.93 7.13 -14.29
C GLN A 164 -27.47 7.60 -14.52
N LEU A 165 -26.70 7.80 -13.45
CA LEU A 165 -25.30 8.18 -13.52
C LEU A 165 -24.44 7.13 -14.23
N LEU A 166 -24.70 5.83 -14.02
CA LEU A 166 -23.98 4.75 -14.72
C LEU A 166 -24.31 4.68 -16.22
N LEU A 167 -25.44 5.25 -16.66
CA LEU A 167 -25.79 5.33 -18.08
C LEU A 167 -25.14 6.53 -18.78
N ASP A 168 -24.56 7.45 -18.02
CA ASP A 168 -23.84 8.60 -18.60
C ASP A 168 -22.55 8.13 -19.31
N SER A 169 -22.38 8.59 -20.52
CA SER A 169 -21.23 8.24 -21.37
C SER A 169 -19.88 8.64 -20.74
N GLU A 170 -19.82 9.78 -20.04
CA GLU A 170 -18.62 10.26 -19.33
C GLU A 170 -18.23 9.26 -18.23
N VAL A 171 -19.22 8.77 -17.46
CA VAL A 171 -19.01 7.79 -16.39
C VAL A 171 -18.61 6.43 -16.94
N GLN A 172 -19.26 5.96 -17.99
CA GLN A 172 -18.93 4.68 -18.63
C GLN A 172 -17.49 4.67 -19.16
N GLN A 173 -17.08 5.75 -19.80
CA GLN A 173 -15.71 5.90 -20.28
C GLN A 173 -14.71 5.93 -19.12
N ALA A 174 -15.02 6.64 -18.03
CA ALA A 174 -14.17 6.67 -16.84
C ALA A 174 -14.03 5.30 -16.18
N ILE A 175 -15.11 4.50 -16.12
CA ILE A 175 -15.07 3.11 -15.64
C ILE A 175 -14.16 2.26 -16.52
N PHE A 176 -14.36 2.33 -17.84
CA PHE A 176 -13.56 1.57 -18.80
C PHE A 176 -12.07 1.93 -18.69
N ASN A 177 -11.74 3.24 -18.66
CA ASN A 177 -10.37 3.72 -18.51
C ASN A 177 -9.74 3.26 -17.20
N THR A 178 -10.48 3.34 -16.07
CA THR A 178 -10.00 2.88 -14.77
C THR A 178 -9.66 1.41 -14.80
N LEU A 179 -10.53 0.57 -15.35
CA LEU A 179 -10.29 -0.87 -15.46
C LEU A 179 -9.12 -1.16 -16.40
N LEU A 180 -9.09 -0.53 -17.58
CA LEU A 180 -8.04 -0.73 -18.57
C LEU A 180 -6.66 -0.39 -18.01
N PHE A 181 -6.51 0.81 -17.42
CA PHE A 181 -5.21 1.27 -16.89
C PHE A 181 -4.80 0.48 -15.66
N SER A 182 -5.75 0.14 -14.78
CA SER A 182 -5.46 -0.67 -13.58
C SER A 182 -5.06 -2.09 -13.95
N VAL A 183 -5.71 -2.74 -14.92
CA VAL A 183 -5.34 -4.08 -15.37
C VAL A 183 -4.00 -4.05 -16.10
N ALA A 184 -3.78 -3.11 -17.00
CA ALA A 184 -2.51 -2.96 -17.69
C ALA A 184 -1.36 -2.68 -16.70
N GLY A 185 -1.57 -1.77 -15.75
CA GLY A 185 -0.65 -1.47 -14.67
C GLY A 185 -0.35 -2.69 -13.79
N LEU A 186 -1.39 -3.46 -13.41
CA LEU A 186 -1.24 -4.68 -12.64
C LEU A 186 -0.41 -5.75 -13.37
N LEU A 187 -0.66 -5.96 -14.67
CA LEU A 187 0.10 -6.93 -15.47
C LEU A 187 1.58 -6.56 -15.52
N LEU A 188 1.88 -5.29 -15.81
CA LEU A 188 3.26 -4.80 -15.83
C LEU A 188 3.89 -4.84 -14.43
N ALA A 189 3.14 -4.43 -13.38
CA ALA A 189 3.58 -4.52 -11.98
C ALA A 189 3.85 -5.96 -11.55
N THR A 190 3.04 -6.91 -12.00
CA THR A 190 3.23 -8.33 -11.70
C THR A 190 4.52 -8.84 -12.33
N PHE A 191 4.77 -8.52 -13.59
CA PHE A 191 6.01 -8.88 -14.26
C PHE A 191 7.24 -8.28 -13.55
N LEU A 192 7.23 -6.97 -13.30
CA LEU A 192 8.33 -6.27 -12.61
C LEU A 192 8.51 -6.79 -11.18
N GLY A 193 7.42 -7.01 -10.44
CA GLY A 193 7.44 -7.50 -9.07
C GLY A 193 7.99 -8.91 -8.94
N LEU A 194 7.66 -9.82 -9.88
CA LEU A 194 8.22 -11.16 -9.93
C LEU A 194 9.71 -11.12 -10.27
N CYS A 195 10.11 -10.35 -11.27
CA CYS A 195 11.53 -10.21 -11.65
C CYS A 195 12.35 -9.62 -10.49
N HIS A 196 11.88 -8.52 -9.90
CA HIS A 196 12.58 -7.86 -8.80
C HIS A 196 12.63 -8.75 -7.54
N GLY A 197 11.51 -9.36 -7.14
CA GLY A 197 11.45 -10.23 -5.96
C GLY A 197 12.38 -11.44 -6.08
N MET A 198 12.47 -12.05 -7.26
CA MET A 198 13.42 -13.14 -7.51
C MET A 198 14.87 -12.67 -7.53
N ALA A 199 15.16 -11.53 -8.17
CA ALA A 199 16.49 -10.94 -8.16
C ALA A 199 16.92 -10.56 -6.73
N ALA A 200 16.03 -9.97 -5.94
CA ALA A 200 16.27 -9.59 -4.55
C ALA A 200 16.46 -10.80 -3.60
N PHE A 201 15.95 -11.97 -3.98
CA PHE A 201 16.21 -13.20 -3.25
C PHE A 201 17.67 -13.68 -3.47
N THR A 202 18.18 -13.56 -4.70
CA THR A 202 19.56 -13.95 -5.04
C THR A 202 20.59 -12.91 -4.62
N TRP A 203 20.28 -11.61 -4.79
CA TRP A 203 21.16 -10.49 -4.46
C TRP A 203 20.57 -9.64 -3.34
N PRO A 204 21.05 -9.79 -2.09
CA PRO A 204 20.45 -9.11 -0.92
C PRO A 204 20.39 -7.59 -1.03
N ILE A 205 21.30 -6.97 -1.77
CA ILE A 205 21.32 -5.51 -1.96
C ILE A 205 20.05 -5.02 -2.67
N LEU A 206 19.48 -5.82 -3.59
CA LEU A 206 18.24 -5.47 -4.31
C LEU A 206 17.01 -5.44 -3.41
N ARG A 207 17.05 -6.03 -2.21
CA ARG A 207 15.95 -5.95 -1.23
C ARG A 207 15.66 -4.52 -0.81
N THR A 208 16.70 -3.71 -0.70
CA THR A 208 16.58 -2.29 -0.37
C THR A 208 15.87 -1.52 -1.49
N PHE A 209 16.16 -1.86 -2.74
CA PHE A 209 15.59 -1.17 -3.89
C PHE A 209 14.10 -1.48 -4.14
N VAL A 210 13.51 -2.48 -3.47
CA VAL A 210 12.06 -2.71 -3.51
C VAL A 210 11.28 -1.51 -2.97
N TYR A 211 11.86 -0.75 -2.04
CA TYR A 211 11.25 0.44 -1.44
C TYR A 211 11.48 1.72 -2.23
N LEU A 212 12.30 1.68 -3.29
CA LEU A 212 12.68 2.87 -4.06
C LEU A 212 11.48 3.67 -4.61
N PRO A 213 10.39 3.05 -5.10
CA PRO A 213 9.24 3.82 -5.57
C PRO A 213 8.51 4.62 -4.49
N PHE A 214 8.69 4.25 -3.21
CA PHE A 214 8.10 4.99 -2.09
C PHE A 214 8.90 6.25 -1.70
N ILE A 215 10.11 6.44 -2.27
CA ILE A 215 10.92 7.66 -2.09
C ILE A 215 10.30 8.83 -2.86
N ALA A 216 9.74 8.56 -4.02
CA ALA A 216 9.13 9.60 -4.82
C ALA A 216 7.60 9.54 -4.62
N SER A 217 7.00 10.68 -4.35
CA SER A 217 5.55 10.78 -4.34
C SER A 217 4.96 10.58 -5.73
N SER A 218 3.66 10.26 -5.78
CA SER A 218 2.94 10.09 -7.05
C SER A 218 3.05 11.32 -7.95
N ILE A 219 2.97 12.52 -7.38
CA ILE A 219 3.13 13.78 -8.12
C ILE A 219 4.54 13.95 -8.64
N THR A 220 5.54 13.71 -7.80
CA THR A 220 6.96 13.83 -8.18
C THR A 220 7.32 12.85 -9.29
N ILE A 221 6.81 11.61 -9.26
CA ILE A 221 7.00 10.65 -10.35
C ILE A 221 6.28 11.10 -11.62
N GLY A 222 5.01 11.54 -11.51
CA GLY A 222 4.25 12.05 -12.65
C GLY A 222 4.95 13.22 -13.32
N PHE A 223 5.42 14.17 -12.53
CA PHE A 223 6.17 15.33 -13.00
C PHE A 223 7.52 14.94 -13.65
N GLY A 224 8.27 14.07 -12.98
CA GLY A 224 9.54 13.56 -13.51
C GLY A 224 9.38 12.82 -14.85
N LEU A 225 8.34 11.99 -14.98
CA LEU A 225 8.02 11.30 -16.22
C LEU A 225 7.63 12.25 -17.33
N LEU A 226 6.83 13.28 -17.01
CA LEU A 226 6.44 14.32 -17.97
C LEU A 226 7.65 15.08 -18.52
N LEU A 227 8.59 15.46 -17.65
CA LEU A 227 9.81 16.17 -18.04
C LEU A 227 10.81 15.28 -18.79
N SER A 228 10.95 14.02 -18.36
CA SER A 228 11.95 13.11 -18.93
C SER A 228 11.52 12.54 -20.28
N TYR A 229 10.22 12.41 -20.51
CA TYR A 229 9.67 11.78 -21.71
C TYR A 229 8.59 12.63 -22.39
N PRO A 230 8.89 13.87 -22.81
CA PRO A 230 7.89 14.76 -23.40
C PRO A 230 7.28 14.18 -24.69
N GLY A 231 8.02 13.38 -25.45
CA GLY A 231 7.51 12.70 -26.64
C GLY A 231 6.51 11.56 -26.36
N LEU A 232 6.51 11.01 -25.13
CA LEU A 232 5.58 9.96 -24.68
C LEU A 232 4.42 10.52 -23.85
N SER A 233 4.42 11.81 -23.54
CA SER A 233 3.37 12.46 -22.75
C SER A 233 1.97 12.35 -23.38
N ASN A 234 1.92 12.04 -24.68
CA ASN A 234 0.71 11.79 -25.45
C ASN A 234 0.33 10.31 -25.56
N GLN A 235 0.97 9.44 -24.81
CA GLN A 235 0.77 7.99 -24.90
C GLN A 235 0.37 7.41 -23.53
N ILE A 236 -0.59 6.50 -23.55
CA ILE A 236 -1.08 5.73 -22.38
C ILE A 236 0.06 4.98 -21.68
N VAL A 237 1.14 4.67 -22.40
CA VAL A 237 2.28 3.89 -21.88
C VAL A 237 2.90 4.55 -20.64
N LEU A 238 3.00 5.88 -20.62
CA LEU A 238 3.58 6.61 -19.49
C LEU A 238 2.71 6.47 -18.23
N LEU A 239 1.40 6.56 -18.38
CA LEU A 239 0.43 6.39 -17.29
C LEU A 239 0.47 4.96 -16.74
N VAL A 240 0.47 3.95 -17.61
CA VAL A 240 0.55 2.53 -17.22
C VAL A 240 1.89 2.23 -16.55
N ALA A 241 2.99 2.79 -17.03
CA ALA A 241 4.31 2.64 -16.41
C ALA A 241 4.34 3.23 -15.00
N ALA A 242 3.75 4.42 -14.80
CA ALA A 242 3.63 5.03 -13.48
C ALA A 242 2.79 4.18 -12.52
N TYR A 243 1.63 3.66 -12.95
CA TYR A 243 0.81 2.75 -12.16
C TYR A 243 1.59 1.50 -11.75
N ALA A 244 2.34 0.91 -12.68
CA ALA A 244 3.16 -0.25 -12.40
C ALA A 244 4.27 0.03 -11.40
N LEU A 245 4.90 1.21 -11.47
CA LEU A 245 5.96 1.62 -10.53
C LEU A 245 5.46 1.70 -9.08
N PHE A 246 4.22 2.15 -8.84
CA PHE A 246 3.64 2.18 -7.49
C PHE A 246 3.13 0.82 -7.02
N ALA A 247 2.72 -0.03 -7.95
CA ALA A 247 2.08 -1.30 -7.63
C ALA A 247 3.06 -2.47 -7.47
N TYR A 248 4.19 -2.51 -8.21
CA TYR A 248 5.09 -3.66 -8.19
C TYR A 248 5.74 -3.97 -6.83
N PRO A 249 6.02 -2.99 -5.93
CA PRO A 249 6.62 -3.28 -4.64
C PRO A 249 5.78 -4.21 -3.78
N PHE A 250 4.45 -4.13 -3.86
CA PHE A 250 3.55 -5.02 -3.11
C PHE A 250 3.73 -6.48 -3.51
N ILE A 251 3.92 -6.72 -4.80
CA ILE A 251 4.14 -8.08 -5.33
C ILE A 251 5.54 -8.57 -5.01
N ALA A 252 6.54 -7.71 -5.20
CA ALA A 252 7.95 -8.05 -4.91
C ALA A 252 8.16 -8.36 -3.42
N GLN A 253 7.58 -7.58 -2.52
CA GLN A 253 7.66 -7.81 -1.07
C GLN A 253 6.93 -9.09 -0.65
N ALA A 254 5.70 -9.31 -1.13
CA ALA A 254 4.94 -10.50 -0.80
C ALA A 254 5.69 -11.77 -1.24
N LEU A 255 6.27 -11.74 -2.44
CA LEU A 255 7.09 -12.81 -2.99
C LEU A 255 8.36 -13.04 -2.16
N LEU A 256 9.09 -11.97 -1.85
CA LEU A 256 10.37 -12.02 -1.13
C LEU A 256 10.18 -12.58 0.29
N LEU A 257 9.14 -12.15 1.01
CA LEU A 257 8.84 -12.64 2.35
C LEU A 257 8.54 -14.13 2.35
N GLU A 258 7.75 -14.63 1.40
CA GLU A 258 7.42 -16.05 1.30
C GLU A 258 8.63 -16.89 0.86
N LEU A 259 9.45 -16.39 -0.07
CA LEU A 259 10.70 -17.05 -0.48
C LEU A 259 11.68 -17.24 0.68
N GLN A 260 11.76 -16.28 1.59
CA GLN A 260 12.63 -16.36 2.79
C GLN A 260 12.14 -17.40 3.79
N GLN A 261 10.83 -17.64 3.84
CA GLN A 261 10.21 -18.62 4.74
C GLN A 261 10.14 -20.03 4.14
N LEU A 262 10.45 -20.18 2.84
CA LEU A 262 10.32 -21.44 2.13
C LEU A 262 11.35 -22.46 2.66
N PRO A 263 10.91 -23.62 3.19
CA PRO A 263 11.83 -24.62 3.73
C PRO A 263 12.70 -25.22 2.62
N LYS A 264 14.00 -25.20 2.81
CA LYS A 264 15.00 -25.67 1.82
C LYS A 264 14.82 -27.14 1.40
N HIS A 265 14.20 -27.95 2.28
CA HIS A 265 13.99 -29.38 2.00
C HIS A 265 13.05 -29.63 0.83
N TYR A 266 12.10 -28.77 0.52
CA TYR A 266 11.25 -28.93 -0.68
C TYR A 266 12.06 -28.89 -1.98
N LEU A 267 13.01 -27.95 -2.06
CA LEU A 267 13.92 -27.81 -3.18
C LEU A 267 14.90 -28.99 -3.29
N GLN A 268 15.41 -29.44 -2.15
CA GLN A 268 16.33 -30.60 -2.07
C GLN A 268 15.61 -31.88 -2.49
N ALA A 269 14.41 -32.14 -1.97
CA ALA A 269 13.60 -33.29 -2.34
C ALA A 269 13.29 -33.33 -3.85
N ALA A 270 12.89 -32.19 -4.43
CA ALA A 270 12.63 -32.11 -5.87
C ALA A 270 13.88 -32.39 -6.71
N ARG A 271 15.05 -31.94 -6.29
CA ARG A 271 16.33 -32.23 -6.97
C ARG A 271 16.72 -33.69 -6.86
N VAL A 272 16.54 -34.32 -5.69
CA VAL A 272 16.79 -35.73 -5.49
C VAL A 272 15.90 -36.58 -6.40
N LEU A 273 14.66 -36.15 -6.67
CA LEU A 273 13.73 -36.79 -7.61
C LEU A 273 14.04 -36.47 -9.10
N GLY A 274 15.19 -35.86 -9.41
CA GLY A 274 15.61 -35.55 -10.77
C GLY A 274 14.90 -34.38 -11.44
N ALA A 275 14.26 -33.48 -10.67
CA ALA A 275 13.63 -32.31 -11.26
C ALA A 275 14.69 -31.29 -11.75
N SER A 276 14.57 -30.90 -13.04
CA SER A 276 15.37 -29.79 -13.58
C SER A 276 15.04 -28.47 -12.86
N PRO A 277 15.93 -27.46 -12.86
CA PRO A 277 15.69 -26.17 -12.23
C PRO A 277 14.37 -25.54 -12.67
N TRP A 278 14.00 -25.62 -13.93
CA TRP A 278 12.74 -25.11 -14.47
C TRP A 278 11.52 -25.88 -13.94
N ARG A 279 11.61 -27.20 -13.87
CA ARG A 279 10.54 -28.03 -13.26
C ARG A 279 10.38 -27.77 -11.79
N CYS A 280 11.48 -27.57 -11.08
CA CYS A 280 11.47 -27.20 -9.66
C CYS A 280 10.79 -25.84 -9.46
N PHE A 281 11.10 -24.86 -10.29
CA PHE A 281 10.47 -23.55 -10.25
C PHE A 281 8.96 -23.61 -10.54
N THR A 282 8.57 -24.21 -11.67
CA THR A 282 7.17 -24.18 -12.14
C THR A 282 6.24 -25.11 -11.35
N ARG A 283 6.74 -26.28 -10.89
CA ARG A 283 5.91 -27.30 -10.22
C ARG A 283 6.00 -27.27 -8.69
N VAL A 284 7.02 -26.66 -8.11
CA VAL A 284 7.22 -26.64 -6.65
C VAL A 284 7.16 -25.19 -6.13
N ILE A 285 8.05 -24.33 -6.60
CA ILE A 285 8.19 -22.98 -6.06
C ILE A 285 6.96 -22.12 -6.38
N LEU A 286 6.61 -22.02 -7.67
CA LEU A 286 5.54 -21.13 -8.12
C LEU A 286 4.17 -21.48 -7.50
N PRO A 287 3.73 -22.75 -7.39
CA PRO A 287 2.49 -23.08 -6.69
C PRO A 287 2.52 -22.77 -5.20
N LEU A 288 3.66 -22.96 -4.52
CA LEU A 288 3.81 -22.62 -3.11
C LEU A 288 3.76 -21.09 -2.88
N LEU A 289 4.30 -20.30 -3.80
CA LEU A 289 4.30 -18.85 -3.76
C LEU A 289 2.99 -18.22 -4.26
N SER A 290 2.16 -18.98 -4.96
CA SER A 290 0.91 -18.49 -5.56
C SER A 290 0.00 -17.72 -4.58
N PRO A 291 -0.20 -18.14 -3.32
CA PRO A 291 -1.02 -17.37 -2.37
C PRO A 291 -0.41 -16.01 -2.01
N ALA A 292 0.91 -15.93 -1.91
CA ALA A 292 1.61 -14.67 -1.63
C ALA A 292 1.55 -13.73 -2.85
N ILE A 293 1.77 -14.27 -4.04
CA ILE A 293 1.66 -13.51 -5.30
C ILE A 293 0.25 -12.93 -5.44
N ARG A 294 -0.80 -13.74 -5.21
CA ARG A 294 -2.19 -13.26 -5.28
C ARG A 294 -2.46 -12.15 -4.28
N ARG A 295 -1.99 -12.27 -3.04
CA ARG A 295 -2.11 -11.18 -2.05
C ARG A 295 -1.40 -9.92 -2.52
N GLY A 296 -0.15 -10.04 -3.01
CA GLY A 296 0.57 -8.92 -3.59
C GLY A 296 -0.17 -8.28 -4.77
N MET A 297 -0.72 -9.08 -5.67
CA MET A 297 -1.54 -8.62 -6.80
C MET A 297 -2.83 -7.93 -6.36
N ALA A 298 -3.49 -8.41 -5.30
CA ALA A 298 -4.71 -7.79 -4.78
C ALA A 298 -4.42 -6.38 -4.24
N PHE A 299 -3.34 -6.21 -3.47
CA PHE A 299 -2.88 -4.89 -3.03
C PHE A 299 -2.44 -3.99 -4.18
N ALA A 300 -1.69 -4.54 -5.14
CA ALA A 300 -1.28 -3.83 -6.35
C ALA A 300 -2.48 -3.34 -7.17
N MET A 301 -3.53 -4.17 -7.32
CA MET A 301 -4.77 -3.78 -8.02
C MET A 301 -5.49 -2.67 -7.28
N ALA A 302 -5.62 -2.76 -5.95
CA ALA A 302 -6.24 -1.71 -5.14
C ALA A 302 -5.47 -0.38 -5.27
N THR A 303 -4.14 -0.43 -5.31
CA THR A 303 -3.28 0.75 -5.53
C THR A 303 -3.51 1.35 -6.92
N CYS A 304 -3.56 0.52 -7.98
CA CYS A 304 -3.81 1.01 -9.34
C CYS A 304 -5.18 1.65 -9.49
N ILE A 305 -6.25 1.05 -8.94
CA ILE A 305 -7.62 1.60 -9.01
C ILE A 305 -7.73 2.92 -8.25
N GLY A 306 -7.07 3.00 -7.10
CA GLY A 306 -7.08 4.18 -6.24
C GLY A 306 -6.09 5.28 -6.66
N GLU A 307 -5.28 5.05 -7.72
CA GLU A 307 -4.29 6.04 -8.13
C GLU A 307 -4.96 7.26 -8.73
N PHE A 308 -4.82 8.37 -8.02
CA PHE A 308 -5.44 9.64 -8.37
C PHE A 308 -4.42 10.68 -8.84
N ALA A 309 -3.30 10.79 -8.12
CA ALA A 309 -2.34 11.86 -8.31
C ALA A 309 -1.67 11.83 -9.70
N VAL A 310 -1.15 10.66 -10.09
CA VAL A 310 -0.56 10.47 -11.42
C VAL A 310 -1.61 10.61 -12.51
N SER A 311 -2.81 10.07 -12.29
CA SER A 311 -3.92 10.24 -13.23
C SER A 311 -4.23 11.70 -13.44
N LEU A 312 -4.41 12.47 -12.36
CA LEU A 312 -4.73 13.90 -12.46
C LEU A 312 -3.63 14.67 -13.21
N PHE A 313 -2.37 14.27 -13.04
CA PHE A 313 -1.21 14.96 -13.60
C PHE A 313 -0.95 14.61 -15.07
N LEU A 314 -1.12 13.33 -15.44
CA LEU A 314 -0.83 12.83 -16.80
C LEU A 314 -2.08 12.63 -17.65
N THR A 315 -3.29 12.72 -17.07
CA THR A 315 -4.54 12.44 -17.78
C THR A 315 -4.91 13.54 -18.77
N ARG A 316 -5.44 13.10 -19.90
CA ARG A 316 -6.14 13.92 -20.89
C ARG A 316 -7.64 13.71 -20.74
N PRO A 317 -8.47 14.58 -21.33
CA PRO A 317 -9.93 14.42 -21.28
C PRO A 317 -10.42 13.04 -21.70
N GLU A 318 -9.75 12.41 -22.69
CA GLU A 318 -10.09 11.08 -23.21
C GLU A 318 -9.71 9.94 -22.23
N TRP A 319 -8.78 10.19 -21.30
CA TRP A 319 -8.24 9.17 -20.35
C TRP A 319 -8.72 9.40 -18.92
N THR A 320 -9.78 10.16 -18.74
CA THR A 320 -10.36 10.40 -17.41
C THR A 320 -10.65 9.08 -16.73
N THR A 321 -10.17 8.93 -15.48
CA THR A 321 -10.44 7.79 -14.62
C THR A 321 -11.53 8.12 -13.61
N LEU A 322 -12.11 7.11 -12.94
CA LEU A 322 -13.13 7.35 -11.91
C LEU A 322 -12.64 8.26 -10.78
N SER A 323 -11.39 8.10 -10.34
CA SER A 323 -10.81 8.93 -9.29
C SER A 323 -10.70 10.40 -9.72
N THR A 324 -10.29 10.67 -10.96
CA THR A 324 -10.22 12.03 -11.50
C THR A 324 -11.61 12.60 -11.79
N LEU A 325 -12.54 11.78 -12.25
CA LEU A 325 -13.93 12.21 -12.49
C LEU A 325 -14.63 12.61 -11.19
N ILE A 326 -14.45 11.84 -10.12
CA ILE A 326 -14.96 12.20 -8.76
C ILE A 326 -14.46 13.59 -8.36
N TYR A 327 -13.17 13.86 -8.55
CA TYR A 327 -12.58 15.18 -8.26
C TYR A 327 -13.18 16.29 -9.12
N GLN A 328 -13.41 16.05 -10.41
CA GLN A 328 -14.04 17.01 -11.32
C GLN A 328 -15.49 17.31 -10.88
N TYR A 329 -16.28 16.29 -10.51
CA TYR A 329 -17.63 16.48 -9.99
C TYR A 329 -17.66 17.29 -8.69
N LEU A 330 -16.70 17.08 -7.78
CA LEU A 330 -16.56 17.91 -6.57
C LEU A 330 -16.27 19.38 -6.88
N GLY A 331 -15.57 19.67 -7.96
CA GLY A 331 -15.26 21.03 -8.41
C GLY A 331 -16.39 21.72 -9.19
N ARG A 332 -17.37 20.94 -9.72
CA ARG A 332 -18.51 21.50 -10.46
C ARG A 332 -19.54 22.12 -9.48
N PRO A 333 -20.06 23.34 -9.75
CA PRO A 333 -21.08 23.96 -8.89
C PRO A 333 -22.40 23.16 -8.97
N GLY A 334 -23.13 23.09 -7.85
CA GLY A 334 -24.44 22.44 -7.74
C GLY A 334 -24.45 21.24 -6.79
N SER A 335 -25.58 21.06 -6.08
CA SER A 335 -25.73 19.97 -5.09
C SER A 335 -25.77 18.60 -5.73
N GLY A 336 -26.35 18.45 -6.92
CA GLY A 336 -26.37 17.20 -7.67
C GLY A 336 -24.98 16.68 -8.05
N ASN A 337 -24.02 17.57 -8.34
CA ASN A 337 -22.67 17.16 -8.66
C ASN A 337 -21.92 16.60 -7.45
N LYS A 338 -22.11 17.16 -6.26
CA LYS A 338 -21.57 16.62 -5.01
C LYS A 338 -22.13 15.24 -4.70
N GLN A 339 -23.43 15.06 -4.91
CA GLN A 339 -24.08 13.77 -4.74
C GLN A 339 -23.56 12.74 -5.75
N ALA A 340 -23.43 13.11 -7.02
CA ALA A 340 -22.82 12.26 -8.04
C ALA A 340 -21.38 11.84 -7.65
N ALA A 341 -20.57 12.76 -7.13
CA ALA A 341 -19.23 12.43 -6.65
C ALA A 341 -19.25 11.41 -5.50
N LEU A 342 -20.17 11.53 -4.54
CA LEU A 342 -20.32 10.57 -3.43
C LEU A 342 -20.74 9.19 -3.93
N LEU A 343 -21.70 9.12 -4.87
CA LEU A 343 -22.16 7.87 -5.47
C LEU A 343 -21.03 7.18 -6.26
N LEU A 344 -20.26 7.93 -7.04
CA LEU A 344 -19.10 7.40 -7.76
C LEU A 344 -17.98 6.95 -6.80
N ALA A 345 -17.76 7.66 -5.69
CA ALA A 345 -16.80 7.26 -4.67
C ALA A 345 -17.22 5.93 -3.98
N ALA A 346 -18.51 5.78 -3.67
CA ALA A 346 -19.05 4.52 -3.16
C ALA A 346 -18.87 3.38 -4.16
N PHE A 347 -19.15 3.63 -5.44
CA PHE A 347 -18.94 2.66 -6.51
C PHE A 347 -17.47 2.26 -6.65
N LEU A 348 -16.54 3.22 -6.66
CA LEU A 348 -15.11 2.98 -6.74
C LEU A 348 -14.61 2.12 -5.56
N LEU A 349 -15.11 2.40 -4.35
CA LEU A 349 -14.83 1.61 -3.15
C LEU A 349 -15.29 0.16 -3.32
N LEU A 350 -16.56 -0.05 -3.74
CA LEU A 350 -17.11 -1.38 -3.93
C LEU A 350 -16.41 -2.14 -5.05
N LEU A 351 -16.09 -1.47 -6.15
CA LEU A 351 -15.30 -2.03 -7.25
C LEU A 351 -13.91 -2.49 -6.78
N THR A 352 -13.24 -1.66 -6.00
CA THR A 352 -11.92 -1.98 -5.43
C THR A 352 -11.99 -3.20 -4.51
N LEU A 353 -12.98 -3.25 -3.61
CA LEU A 353 -13.19 -4.37 -2.70
C LEU A 353 -13.53 -5.66 -3.45
N LEU A 354 -14.37 -5.57 -4.48
CA LEU A 354 -14.73 -6.71 -5.32
C LEU A 354 -13.50 -7.29 -6.02
N LEU A 355 -12.72 -6.44 -6.72
CA LEU A 355 -11.54 -6.88 -7.45
C LEU A 355 -10.45 -7.40 -6.51
N PHE A 356 -10.27 -6.75 -5.35
CA PHE A 356 -9.37 -7.24 -4.30
C PHE A 356 -9.73 -8.68 -3.89
N ARG A 357 -11.02 -8.93 -3.57
CA ARG A 357 -11.53 -10.26 -3.19
C ARG A 357 -11.41 -11.30 -4.29
N LEU A 358 -11.67 -10.91 -5.53
CA LEU A 358 -11.55 -11.80 -6.68
C LEU A 358 -10.10 -12.26 -6.90
N ILE A 359 -9.13 -11.36 -6.78
CA ILE A 359 -7.71 -11.66 -6.98
C ILE A 359 -7.14 -12.45 -5.80
N GLU A 360 -7.43 -12.02 -4.56
CA GLU A 360 -6.95 -12.72 -3.36
C GLU A 360 -7.46 -14.16 -3.33
N GLY A 361 -8.71 -14.38 -3.78
CA GLY A 361 -9.36 -15.67 -3.78
C GLY A 361 -9.71 -16.13 -2.36
N LYS A 362 -10.40 -17.27 -2.23
CA LYS A 362 -10.61 -17.91 -0.93
C LYS A 362 -9.23 -18.35 -0.42
N ALA A 363 -8.76 -17.73 0.66
CA ALA A 363 -7.61 -18.23 1.41
C ALA A 363 -7.91 -19.68 1.80
N ARG A 364 -7.44 -20.61 1.00
CA ARG A 364 -7.57 -22.05 1.30
C ARG A 364 -6.82 -22.25 2.60
N LYS A 365 -7.53 -22.73 3.62
CA LYS A 365 -6.97 -23.23 4.89
C LYS A 365 -5.95 -24.35 4.57
N SER A 366 -4.77 -23.99 4.11
CA SER A 366 -3.62 -24.87 3.90
C SER A 366 -2.57 -24.60 4.97
N ARG A 367 -3.03 -24.47 6.22
CA ARG A 367 -2.16 -24.53 7.40
C ARG A 367 -2.66 -25.65 8.31
N ALA A 368 -2.65 -26.86 7.80
CA ALA A 368 -2.79 -28.07 8.60
C ALA A 368 -2.20 -29.23 7.79
N ILE A 369 -0.90 -29.32 7.76
CA ILE A 369 -0.15 -30.58 7.73
C ILE A 369 1.22 -30.27 8.36
#